data_9f9257cd5694e42547d4a4b26e56081f
#
_entry.id   9f9257cd5694e42547d4a4b26e56081f
#
_cell.length_a   1.000
_cell.length_b   1.000
_cell.length_c   1.000
_cell.angle_alpha   90.00
_cell.angle_beta   90.00
_cell.angle_gamma   90.00
#
_symmetry.space_group_name_H-M   'P 1'
#
loop_
_entity.id
_entity.type
_entity.pdbx_description
1 polymer ?
#
loop_
_entity_poly.entity_id
_entity_poly.type
_entity_poly.pdbx_seq_one_letter_code
_entity_poly.pdbx_strand_id
1 'polypeptide(L)'
;MKHFELSEFDSPDKVGSGENMLPSFLEKIDLARDISQVPYKINSGYRTKDHNQAINGSLTSSHLIGVACDIHCTDSHSRERIVYGLIKAGFTRIGIAKTFIHADTDSSKNPAIWLY
;
A
#
# COMPACT_ATOMS: atom_id res chain seq x y z
N MET A 1 -1.41 3.00 -15.23
CA MET A 1 -2.22 2.13 -14.34
C MET A 1 -3.66 2.08 -14.85
N LYS A 2 -4.28 0.95 -14.65
CA LYS A 2 -5.67 0.71 -15.10
C LYS A 2 -6.71 1.20 -14.10
N HIS A 3 -6.42 1.11 -12.79
CA HIS A 3 -7.38 1.34 -11.73
C HIS A 3 -7.06 2.53 -10.81
N PHE A 4 -5.89 3.14 -10.95
CA PHE A 4 -5.45 4.20 -10.04
C PHE A 4 -4.97 5.43 -10.79
N GLU A 5 -5.19 6.58 -10.15
CA GLU A 5 -4.50 7.82 -10.50
C GLU A 5 -3.27 7.96 -9.60
N LEU A 6 -2.18 8.49 -10.12
CA LEU A 6 -0.93 8.63 -9.37
C LEU A 6 -1.10 9.49 -8.12
N SER A 7 -1.99 10.49 -8.18
CA SER A 7 -2.30 11.37 -7.05
C SER A 7 -2.88 10.66 -5.83
N GLU A 8 -3.47 9.48 -6.02
CA GLU A 8 -4.00 8.68 -4.90
C GLU A 8 -2.90 8.23 -3.94
N PHE A 9 -1.64 8.25 -4.40
CA PHE A 9 -0.48 7.85 -3.61
C PHE A 9 0.31 9.03 -3.06
N ASP A 10 -0.19 10.26 -3.18
CA ASP A 10 0.48 11.44 -2.65
C ASP A 10 0.60 11.37 -1.13
N SER A 11 1.72 11.85 -0.60
CA SER A 11 1.81 12.21 0.81
C SER A 11 0.88 13.41 1.07
N PRO A 12 0.10 13.42 2.17
CA PRO A 12 -0.87 14.49 2.43
C PRO A 12 -0.28 15.89 2.48
N ASP A 13 1.01 16.02 2.82
CA ASP A 13 1.72 17.30 2.94
C ASP A 13 2.36 17.76 1.63
N LYS A 14 2.29 16.97 0.55
CA LYS A 14 2.97 17.31 -0.71
C LYS A 14 2.21 16.82 -1.93
N VAL A 15 1.47 17.71 -2.57
CA VAL A 15 0.76 17.44 -3.84
C VAL A 15 1.76 17.02 -4.92
N GLY A 16 1.44 15.97 -5.66
CA GLY A 16 2.29 15.45 -6.72
C GLY A 16 3.36 14.45 -6.24
N SER A 17 3.49 14.26 -4.94
CA SER A 17 4.53 13.37 -4.39
C SER A 17 4.32 11.89 -4.71
N GLY A 18 3.12 11.50 -5.16
CA GLY A 18 2.88 10.13 -5.64
C GLY A 18 3.79 9.71 -6.79
N GLU A 19 4.41 10.66 -7.48
CA GLU A 19 5.42 10.38 -8.50
C GLU A 19 6.66 9.65 -7.94
N ASN A 20 6.86 9.68 -6.62
CA ASN A 20 7.94 8.96 -5.95
C ASN A 20 7.63 7.47 -5.72
N MET A 21 6.42 7.02 -6.04
CA MET A 21 6.11 5.59 -6.01
C MET A 21 6.88 4.87 -7.12
N LEU A 22 7.45 3.72 -6.79
CA LEU A 22 8.16 2.92 -7.79
C LEU A 22 7.18 2.33 -8.81
N PRO A 23 7.47 2.44 -10.11
CA PRO A 23 6.61 1.87 -11.15
C PRO A 23 6.33 0.38 -10.96
N SER A 24 7.30 -0.40 -10.53
CA SER A 24 7.12 -1.83 -10.27
C SER A 24 6.11 -2.12 -9.17
N PHE A 25 6.08 -1.29 -8.11
CA PHE A 25 5.06 -1.38 -7.07
C PHE A 25 3.68 -1.04 -7.64
N LEU A 26 3.59 0.05 -8.38
CA LEU A 26 2.32 0.50 -8.97
C LEU A 26 1.70 -0.54 -9.90
N GLU A 27 2.51 -1.17 -10.73
CA GLU A 27 2.06 -2.26 -11.60
C GLU A 27 1.50 -3.43 -10.78
N LYS A 28 2.18 -3.79 -9.71
CA LYS A 28 1.79 -4.93 -8.88
C LYS A 28 0.51 -4.67 -8.09
N ILE A 29 0.35 -3.47 -7.52
CA ILE A 29 -0.86 -3.12 -6.78
C ILE A 29 -2.07 -2.99 -7.73
N ASP A 30 -1.85 -2.49 -8.92
CA ASP A 30 -2.88 -2.40 -9.94
C ASP A 30 -3.37 -3.79 -10.38
N LEU A 31 -2.44 -4.73 -10.56
CA LEU A 31 -2.75 -6.14 -10.84
C LEU A 31 -3.53 -6.77 -9.69
N ALA A 32 -3.12 -6.53 -8.45
CA ALA A 32 -3.81 -7.06 -7.27
C ALA A 32 -5.27 -6.60 -7.23
N ARG A 33 -5.51 -5.33 -7.49
CA ARG A 33 -6.87 -4.79 -7.55
C ARG A 33 -7.70 -5.45 -8.66
N ASP A 34 -7.10 -5.64 -9.82
CA ASP A 34 -7.77 -6.31 -10.94
C ASP A 34 -8.20 -7.73 -10.56
N ILE A 35 -7.32 -8.47 -9.90
CA ILE A 35 -7.60 -9.85 -9.45
C ILE A 35 -8.67 -9.87 -8.36
N SER A 36 -8.61 -8.97 -7.40
CA SER A 36 -9.53 -8.97 -6.24
C SER A 36 -10.96 -8.56 -6.60
N GLN A 37 -11.16 -7.81 -7.68
CA GLN A 37 -12.49 -7.37 -8.15
C GLN A 37 -13.25 -6.53 -7.11
N VAL A 38 -12.53 -5.81 -6.26
CA VAL A 38 -13.09 -4.83 -5.32
C VAL A 38 -12.27 -3.55 -5.39
N PRO A 39 -12.84 -2.38 -5.06
CA PRO A 39 -12.09 -1.13 -5.07
C PRO A 39 -11.03 -1.11 -3.97
N TYR A 40 -9.91 -0.46 -4.28
CA TYR A 40 -8.83 -0.20 -3.31
C TYR A 40 -8.78 1.30 -3.07
N LYS A 41 -9.28 1.74 -1.93
CA LYS A 41 -9.12 3.13 -1.50
C LYS A 41 -7.80 3.25 -0.75
N ILE A 42 -6.89 4.05 -1.28
CA ILE A 42 -5.56 4.22 -0.69
C ILE A 42 -5.63 5.24 0.46
N ASN A 43 -5.36 4.78 1.67
CA ASN A 43 -5.28 5.63 2.85
C ASN A 43 -3.91 6.29 2.98
N SER A 44 -2.85 5.58 2.56
CA SER A 44 -1.48 6.06 2.63
C SER A 44 -0.68 5.40 1.50
N GLY A 45 0.00 6.20 0.70
CA GLY A 45 0.91 5.73 -0.34
C GLY A 45 2.32 6.17 -0.01
N TYR A 46 2.89 7.07 -0.82
CA TYR A 46 4.18 7.68 -0.52
C TYR A 46 4.06 8.55 0.74
N ARG A 47 5.09 8.53 1.57
CA ARG A 47 5.21 9.46 2.69
C ARG A 47 6.49 10.25 2.56
N THR A 48 6.39 11.58 2.65
CA THR A 48 7.56 12.42 2.86
C THR A 48 8.15 12.10 4.23
N LYS A 49 9.43 12.37 4.40
CA LYS A 49 10.10 12.21 5.69
C LYS A 49 9.41 13.02 6.79
N ASP A 50 9.02 14.26 6.47
CA ASP A 50 8.36 15.15 7.43
C ASP A 50 6.99 14.60 7.85
N HIS A 51 6.17 14.13 6.91
CA HIS A 51 4.87 13.55 7.23
C HIS A 51 5.04 12.26 8.06
N ASN A 52 5.97 11.40 7.68
CA ASN A 52 6.23 10.15 8.42
C ASN A 52 6.62 10.46 9.87
N GLN A 53 7.44 11.47 10.08
CA GLN A 53 7.83 11.91 11.41
C GLN A 53 6.64 12.46 12.19
N ALA A 54 5.79 13.27 11.54
CA ALA A 54 4.61 13.86 12.17
C ALA A 54 3.59 12.83 12.66
N ILE A 55 3.48 11.68 12.00
CA ILE A 55 2.57 10.60 12.40
C ILE A 55 3.26 9.51 13.21
N ASN A 56 4.50 9.74 13.66
CA ASN A 56 5.31 8.77 14.40
C ASN A 56 5.52 7.46 13.65
N GLY A 57 5.67 7.53 12.33
CA GLY A 57 5.99 6.37 11.50
C GLY A 57 7.40 5.86 11.78
N SER A 58 7.66 4.60 11.47
CA SER A 58 8.99 4.00 11.61
C SER A 58 10.00 4.75 10.74
N LEU A 59 11.20 4.97 11.23
CA LEU A 59 12.29 5.56 10.46
C LEU A 59 12.68 4.72 9.24
N THR A 60 12.32 3.44 9.25
CA THR A 60 12.56 2.50 8.15
C THR A 60 11.28 2.13 7.40
N SER A 61 10.25 2.97 7.49
CA SER A 61 8.96 2.72 6.82
C SER A 61 9.14 2.55 5.31
N SER A 62 8.55 1.51 4.77
CA SER A 62 8.56 1.23 3.33
C SER A 62 7.78 2.29 2.53
N HIS A 63 6.89 3.06 3.17
CA HIS A 63 6.21 4.20 2.55
C HIS A 63 7.17 5.31 2.14
N LEU A 64 8.30 5.46 2.85
CA LEU A 64 9.31 6.50 2.55
C LEU A 64 10.02 6.28 1.22
N ILE A 65 10.09 5.05 0.75
CA ILE A 65 10.81 4.70 -0.48
C ILE A 65 9.88 4.33 -1.64
N GLY A 66 8.57 4.59 -1.49
CA GLY A 66 7.60 4.42 -2.56
C GLY A 66 7.25 2.98 -2.90
N VAL A 67 7.37 2.05 -1.95
CA VAL A 67 7.08 0.63 -2.17
C VAL A 67 6.02 0.07 -1.25
N ALA A 68 5.17 0.94 -0.69
CA ALA A 68 4.12 0.53 0.25
C ALA A 68 2.85 1.33 0.06
N CYS A 69 1.72 0.71 0.37
CA CYS A 69 0.46 1.42 0.55
C CYS A 69 -0.38 0.76 1.65
N ASP A 70 -1.28 1.56 2.22
CA ASP A 70 -2.32 1.10 3.11
C ASP A 70 -3.66 1.27 2.40
N ILE A 71 -4.43 0.19 2.37
CA ILE A 71 -5.71 0.10 1.66
C ILE A 71 -6.83 0.09 2.69
N HIS A 72 -7.78 1.01 2.58
CA HIS A 72 -8.96 1.04 3.45
C HIS A 72 -9.71 -0.30 3.38
N CYS A 73 -10.00 -0.88 4.53
CA CYS A 73 -10.72 -2.15 4.61
C CYS A 73 -11.35 -2.31 6.01
N THR A 74 -12.68 -2.35 6.05
CA THR A 74 -13.42 -2.39 7.33
C THR A 74 -14.34 -3.60 7.46
N ASP A 75 -14.42 -4.45 6.45
CA ASP A 75 -15.30 -5.63 6.49
C ASP A 75 -14.57 -6.90 6.05
N SER A 76 -15.10 -8.03 6.48
CA SER A 76 -14.46 -9.33 6.27
C SER A 76 -14.46 -9.79 4.82
N HIS A 77 -15.51 -9.46 4.07
CA HIS A 77 -15.59 -9.84 2.65
C HIS A 77 -14.54 -9.09 1.83
N SER A 78 -14.47 -7.77 1.97
CA SER A 78 -13.45 -6.96 1.29
C SER A 78 -12.04 -7.39 1.68
N ARG A 79 -11.84 -7.73 2.96
CA ARG A 79 -10.54 -8.21 3.46
C ARG A 79 -10.11 -9.49 2.76
N GLU A 80 -11.02 -10.44 2.62
CA GLU A 80 -10.73 -11.69 1.90
C GLU A 80 -10.35 -11.40 0.45
N ARG A 81 -11.10 -10.54 -0.24
CA ARG A 81 -10.83 -10.19 -1.64
C ARG A 81 -9.50 -9.48 -1.81
N ILE A 82 -9.21 -8.50 -0.95
CA ILE A 82 -7.97 -7.74 -1.02
C ILE A 82 -6.76 -8.65 -0.75
N VAL A 83 -6.79 -9.43 0.31
CA VAL A 83 -5.69 -10.34 0.65
C VAL A 83 -5.48 -11.37 -0.46
N TYR A 84 -6.56 -11.94 -1.00
CA TYR A 84 -6.49 -12.86 -2.12
C TYR A 84 -5.79 -12.22 -3.33
N GLY A 85 -6.22 -11.03 -3.71
CA GLY A 85 -5.63 -10.31 -4.85
C GLY A 85 -4.16 -9.98 -4.64
N LEU A 86 -3.79 -9.55 -3.44
CA LEU A 86 -2.40 -9.24 -3.10
C LEU A 86 -1.51 -10.49 -3.22
N ILE A 87 -1.94 -11.60 -2.65
CA ILE A 87 -1.18 -12.86 -2.71
C ILE A 87 -1.05 -13.34 -4.16
N LYS A 88 -2.13 -13.32 -4.92
CA LYS A 88 -2.12 -13.75 -6.32
C LYS A 88 -1.24 -12.86 -7.21
N ALA A 89 -1.16 -11.57 -6.89
CA ALA A 89 -0.29 -10.65 -7.61
C ALA A 89 1.19 -10.79 -7.22
N GLY A 90 1.48 -11.58 -6.19
CA GLY A 90 2.85 -11.87 -5.78
C GLY A 90 3.37 -11.05 -4.60
N PHE A 91 2.50 -10.37 -3.85
CA PHE A 91 2.92 -9.72 -2.60
C PHE A 91 3.26 -10.76 -1.55
N THR A 92 4.41 -10.59 -0.91
CA THR A 92 4.88 -11.47 0.16
C THR A 92 4.94 -10.76 1.52
N ARG A 93 4.55 -9.49 1.56
CA ARG A 93 4.54 -8.69 2.78
C ARG A 93 3.18 -8.01 2.91
N ILE A 94 2.38 -8.47 3.87
CA ILE A 94 1.00 -8.01 4.07
C ILE A 94 0.77 -7.81 5.56
N GLY A 95 0.29 -6.62 5.94
CA GLY A 95 -0.13 -6.33 7.31
C GLY A 95 -1.66 -6.22 7.37
N ILE A 96 -2.28 -6.87 8.35
CA ILE A 96 -3.73 -6.88 8.50
C ILE A 96 -4.11 -6.13 9.76
N ALA A 97 -4.76 -4.98 9.59
CA ALA A 97 -5.31 -4.17 10.67
C ALA A 97 -6.84 -4.22 10.64
N LYS A 98 -7.46 -3.71 11.68
CA LYS A 98 -8.92 -3.68 11.80
C LYS A 98 -9.57 -2.84 10.69
N THR A 99 -8.92 -1.76 10.27
CA THR A 99 -9.51 -0.79 9.32
C THR A 99 -8.72 -0.60 8.03
N PHE A 100 -7.61 -1.32 7.87
CA PHE A 100 -6.80 -1.23 6.65
C PHE A 100 -5.97 -2.49 6.44
N ILE A 101 -5.46 -2.64 5.22
CA ILE A 101 -4.48 -3.67 4.88
C ILE A 101 -3.27 -2.96 4.30
N HIS A 102 -2.11 -3.25 4.89
CA HIS A 102 -0.81 -2.79 4.40
C HIS A 102 -0.25 -3.79 3.40
N ALA A 103 0.31 -3.30 2.31
CA ALA A 103 1.06 -4.11 1.36
C ALA A 103 2.33 -3.39 0.96
N ASP A 104 3.45 -4.11 0.92
CA ASP A 104 4.71 -3.55 0.43
C ASP A 104 5.52 -4.58 -0.36
N THR A 105 6.44 -4.04 -1.16
CA THR A 105 7.42 -4.83 -1.93
C THR A 105 8.85 -4.53 -1.47
N ASP A 106 9.02 -4.20 -0.21
CA ASP A 106 10.32 -3.82 0.35
C ASP A 106 11.24 -5.04 0.45
N SER A 107 12.19 -5.13 -0.48
CA SER A 107 13.13 -6.25 -0.57
C SER A 107 14.16 -6.28 0.56
N SER A 108 14.30 -5.19 1.32
CA SER A 108 15.19 -5.13 2.48
C SER A 108 14.62 -5.82 3.71
N LYS A 109 13.36 -6.25 3.65
CA LYS A 109 12.63 -6.88 4.76
C LYS A 109 12.19 -8.29 4.40
N ASN A 110 12.10 -9.17 5.39
CA ASN A 110 11.69 -10.56 5.17
C ASN A 110 10.20 -10.66 4.80
N PRO A 111 9.83 -11.64 3.96
CA PRO A 111 8.42 -11.94 3.73
C PRO A 111 7.69 -12.22 5.05
N ALA A 112 6.51 -11.65 5.20
CA ALA A 112 5.70 -11.80 6.41
C ALA A 112 4.25 -11.41 6.17
N ILE A 113 3.34 -12.05 6.91
CA ILE A 113 1.96 -11.58 7.08
C ILE A 113 1.79 -11.36 8.57
N TRP A 114 1.41 -10.15 8.97
CA TRP A 114 1.32 -9.79 10.40
C TRP A 114 -0.01 -9.13 10.71
N LEU A 115 -0.34 -9.14 12.00
CA LEU A 115 -1.51 -8.45 12.55
C LEU A 115 -1.04 -7.20 13.30
N TYR A 116 -1.81 -6.16 13.17
CA TYR A 116 -1.60 -4.94 13.94
C TYR A 116 -2.25 -5.05 15.30
#